data_35ae17b31e8b88e1dd2a014d08eeeac6
#
_entry.id   35ae17b31e8b88e1dd2a014d08eeeac6
#
_cell.length_a   1.000
_cell.length_b   1.000
_cell.length_c   1.000
_cell.angle_alpha   90.00
_cell.angle_beta   90.00
_cell.angle_gamma   90.00
#
_symmetry.space_group_name_H-M   'P 1'
#
loop_
_entity.id
_entity.type
_entity.pdbx_description
1 polymer ?
#
loop_
_entity_poly.entity_id
_entity_poly.type
_entity_poly.pdbx_seq_one_letter_code
_entity_poly.pdbx_strand_id
1 'polypeptide(L)'
;MKLKLKVSIAMLALGLMGIGYGGQEVNAQEVKRGSHPAVIMEKRAFQEIDPSTIKSPNENPFGLVYQGAITRNVSGQVNIHPITYDLNGIKISANVYTPAGYDQASKKKYPALVVAHPNGGVKEQVAGLYAQRMAEKGYITIVADASFQGASGGYPRNVDKPAYRVEDIHGMADVISSYPGVNADHLGILGICGGGGYTLKAAQTDKRFKAVATLSMFNTGIVRRNGFLDSQTATIQKRLQQASAARAQEVAGGEVQYTPDMLDMKLSEEQLAKMPDLYSEGYEYYGKTHAHPNSTFRYTVSSNLDLFTFDAANNMDLINQPLLMMAGSNADTFYMTEQAFAAATGTNDKELFLIKGATHIQTYWVPNYVNQAVDKLTGFYGKHL
;
A
#
# COMPACT_ATOMS: atom_id res chain seq x y z
N MET A 1 0.28 59.80 20.04
CA MET A 1 -0.79 59.16 20.84
C MET A 1 -0.74 57.64 20.47
N LYS A 2 -0.10 56.84 21.32
CA LYS A 2 0.13 55.39 21.06
C LYS A 2 -0.98 54.59 21.72
N LEU A 3 -1.82 53.94 20.93
CA LEU A 3 -2.86 53.05 21.43
C LEU A 3 -2.27 51.68 21.62
N LYS A 4 -2.12 51.23 22.87
CA LYS A 4 -1.73 49.85 23.21
C LYS A 4 -2.97 48.98 23.19
N LEU A 5 -3.05 48.07 22.27
CA LEU A 5 -4.07 47.01 22.23
C LEU A 5 -3.66 45.89 23.20
N LYS A 6 -4.38 45.77 24.31
CA LYS A 6 -4.26 44.64 25.24
C LYS A 6 -5.15 43.53 24.73
N VAL A 7 -4.57 42.41 24.33
CA VAL A 7 -5.31 41.18 24.07
C VAL A 7 -5.52 40.46 25.40
N SER A 8 -6.75 40.47 25.88
CA SER A 8 -7.16 39.67 27.03
C SER A 8 -7.56 38.29 26.58
N ILE A 9 -6.83 37.28 27.05
CA ILE A 9 -7.23 35.89 26.92
C ILE A 9 -8.37 35.67 27.91
N ALA A 10 -9.60 35.52 27.41
CA ALA A 10 -10.73 35.10 28.20
C ALA A 10 -10.78 33.57 28.25
N MET A 11 -10.40 32.97 29.38
CA MET A 11 -10.78 31.62 29.72
C MET A 11 -12.30 31.56 29.91
N LEU A 12 -12.99 30.86 29.03
CA LEU A 12 -14.40 30.53 29.22
C LEU A 12 -14.49 29.39 30.24
N ALA A 13 -14.75 29.75 31.50
CA ALA A 13 -15.24 28.79 32.49
C ALA A 13 -16.75 28.58 32.21
N LEU A 14 -17.11 27.41 31.70
CA LEU A 14 -18.51 27.00 31.62
C LEU A 14 -19.03 26.74 33.03
N GLY A 15 -19.81 27.69 33.52
CA GLY A 15 -20.59 27.56 34.74
C GLY A 15 -21.72 26.56 34.52
N LEU A 16 -21.72 25.48 35.27
CA LEU A 16 -22.83 24.56 35.42
C LEU A 16 -23.96 25.27 36.20
N MET A 17 -25.02 25.65 35.48
CA MET A 17 -26.31 25.93 36.16
C MET A 17 -26.94 24.58 36.50
N GLY A 18 -27.03 24.27 37.79
CA GLY A 18 -27.73 23.13 38.31
C GLY A 18 -29.23 23.22 38.09
N ILE A 19 -29.81 22.29 37.34
CA ILE A 19 -31.21 21.97 37.44
C ILE A 19 -31.27 20.75 38.36
N GLY A 20 -31.80 20.97 39.59
CA GLY A 20 -31.98 19.94 40.58
C GLY A 20 -33.05 18.93 40.12
N TYR A 21 -32.61 17.75 39.77
CA TYR A 21 -33.41 16.53 39.91
C TYR A 21 -32.75 15.70 41.01
N GLY A 22 -33.55 15.39 42.04
CA GLY A 22 -33.18 14.52 43.14
C GLY A 22 -32.68 13.18 42.56
N GLY A 23 -31.40 13.01 42.69
CA GLY A 23 -30.76 11.85 42.14
C GLY A 23 -29.75 11.31 43.13
N GLN A 24 -29.63 10.06 43.14
CA GLN A 24 -28.56 9.32 43.74
C GLN A 24 -27.24 9.99 43.39
N GLU A 25 -26.41 10.25 44.37
CA GLU A 25 -24.98 10.44 44.18
C GLU A 25 -24.46 9.23 43.41
N VAL A 26 -24.33 9.38 42.11
CA VAL A 26 -23.43 8.50 41.36
C VAL A 26 -22.07 8.85 41.91
N ASN A 27 -21.60 8.09 42.89
CA ASN A 27 -20.19 8.05 43.22
C ASN A 27 -19.49 7.99 41.87
N ALA A 28 -18.80 9.09 41.53
CA ALA A 28 -17.76 9.04 40.54
C ALA A 28 -16.72 8.05 41.11
N GLN A 29 -17.02 6.76 40.95
CA GLN A 29 -15.95 5.79 40.96
C GLN A 29 -14.92 6.44 40.05
N GLU A 30 -13.77 6.80 40.63
CA GLU A 30 -12.55 6.92 39.84
C GLU A 30 -12.70 5.87 38.76
N VAL A 31 -13.06 6.28 37.56
CA VAL A 31 -12.79 5.49 36.41
C VAL A 31 -11.28 5.44 36.49
N LYS A 32 -10.77 4.43 37.22
CA LYS A 32 -9.41 3.98 37.06
C LYS A 32 -9.33 3.94 35.57
N ARG A 33 -8.67 4.92 34.98
CA ARG A 33 -8.36 4.95 33.55
C ARG A 33 -8.01 3.52 33.27
N GLY A 34 -9.07 2.78 32.84
CA GLY A 34 -8.94 1.38 32.69
C GLY A 34 -7.70 1.34 31.89
N SER A 35 -6.71 0.66 32.37
CA SER A 35 -5.62 0.31 31.54
C SER A 35 -6.32 -0.26 30.31
N HIS A 36 -6.63 0.60 29.31
CA HIS A 36 -6.62 0.11 27.96
C HIS A 36 -5.35 -0.68 27.99
N PRO A 37 -5.37 -2.03 27.85
CA PRO A 37 -4.11 -2.72 27.76
C PRO A 37 -3.35 -1.87 26.79
N ALA A 38 -2.34 -1.16 27.29
CA ALA A 38 -1.52 -0.33 26.43
C ALA A 38 -1.35 -1.28 25.28
N VAL A 39 -1.79 -0.87 24.06
CA VAL A 39 -1.52 -1.72 22.91
C VAL A 39 -0.02 -1.74 22.94
N ILE A 40 0.49 -2.72 23.72
CA ILE A 40 1.91 -2.98 23.76
C ILE A 40 2.09 -3.39 22.33
N MET A 41 2.68 -2.50 21.55
CA MET A 41 3.18 -2.80 20.23
C MET A 41 4.23 -3.86 20.50
N GLU A 42 3.77 -5.06 20.81
CA GLU A 42 4.61 -6.22 20.92
C GLU A 42 5.35 -6.30 19.61
N LYS A 43 6.68 -6.44 19.70
CA LYS A 43 7.51 -6.71 18.54
C LYS A 43 6.76 -7.73 17.69
N ARG A 44 6.27 -7.30 16.50
CA ARG A 44 5.47 -8.18 15.65
C ARG A 44 6.32 -9.40 15.33
N ALA A 45 5.99 -10.51 15.95
CA ALA A 45 6.63 -11.78 15.68
C ALA A 45 6.22 -12.23 14.28
N PHE A 46 7.19 -12.57 13.45
CA PHE A 46 6.93 -13.22 12.17
C PHE A 46 7.25 -14.71 12.27
N GLN A 47 6.59 -15.52 11.44
CA GLN A 47 6.86 -16.95 11.31
C GLN A 47 7.31 -17.20 9.87
N GLU A 48 8.43 -17.91 9.73
CA GLU A 48 8.85 -18.41 8.42
C GLU A 48 7.91 -19.52 7.95
N ILE A 49 7.65 -19.54 6.65
CA ILE A 49 6.86 -20.58 6.00
C ILE A 49 7.85 -21.51 5.28
N ASP A 50 7.67 -22.82 5.45
CA ASP A 50 8.39 -23.80 4.63
C ASP A 50 7.97 -23.63 3.16
N PRO A 51 8.89 -23.29 2.25
CA PRO A 51 8.58 -23.08 0.84
C PRO A 51 7.94 -24.31 0.18
N SER A 52 8.25 -25.52 0.66
CA SER A 52 7.67 -26.77 0.14
C SER A 52 6.15 -26.86 0.36
N THR A 53 5.58 -26.06 1.28
CA THR A 53 4.15 -26.03 1.56
C THR A 53 3.38 -25.05 0.66
N ILE A 54 4.08 -24.24 -0.13
CA ILE A 54 3.46 -23.25 -1.02
C ILE A 54 2.99 -23.94 -2.29
N LYS A 55 1.67 -23.85 -2.56
CA LYS A 55 1.11 -24.31 -3.83
C LYS A 55 1.42 -23.27 -4.90
N SER A 56 2.30 -23.62 -5.83
CA SER A 56 2.67 -22.74 -6.94
C SER A 56 1.98 -23.16 -8.23
N PRO A 57 1.43 -22.23 -9.01
CA PRO A 57 0.85 -22.53 -10.31
C PRO A 57 1.89 -22.86 -11.38
N ASN A 58 3.17 -22.54 -11.18
CA ASN A 58 4.24 -22.59 -12.17
C ASN A 58 5.40 -23.52 -11.77
N GLU A 59 5.16 -24.52 -10.93
CA GLU A 59 6.20 -25.38 -10.34
C GLU A 59 7.33 -24.62 -9.62
N ASN A 60 7.12 -23.32 -9.38
CA ASN A 60 8.02 -22.46 -8.62
C ASN A 60 7.61 -22.50 -7.14
N PRO A 61 8.50 -22.91 -6.23
CA PRO A 61 8.14 -23.13 -4.83
C PRO A 61 7.69 -21.84 -4.10
N PHE A 62 7.95 -20.68 -4.68
CA PHE A 62 7.55 -19.39 -4.12
C PHE A 62 6.34 -18.76 -4.82
N GLY A 63 5.82 -19.38 -5.89
CA GLY A 63 4.69 -18.88 -6.66
C GLY A 63 4.94 -17.62 -7.48
N LEU A 64 6.21 -17.19 -7.62
CA LEU A 64 6.57 -15.95 -8.31
C LEU A 64 6.30 -16.03 -9.80
N VAL A 65 5.71 -15.00 -10.40
CA VAL A 65 5.29 -14.99 -11.80
C VAL A 65 5.97 -13.90 -12.63
N TYR A 66 7.19 -13.55 -12.32
CA TYR A 66 7.97 -12.56 -13.07
C TYR A 66 9.29 -13.13 -13.58
N GLN A 67 9.84 -12.52 -14.62
CA GLN A 67 11.09 -12.95 -15.23
C GLN A 67 12.26 -12.78 -14.26
N GLY A 68 13.11 -13.81 -14.14
CA GLY A 68 14.27 -13.81 -13.25
C GLY A 68 13.91 -14.03 -11.78
N ALA A 69 12.72 -14.54 -11.50
CA ALA A 69 12.28 -14.88 -10.15
C ALA A 69 13.17 -15.96 -9.52
N ILE A 70 13.41 -15.83 -8.22
CA ILE A 70 14.13 -16.82 -7.41
C ILE A 70 13.29 -18.10 -7.36
N THR A 71 13.89 -19.23 -7.73
CA THR A 71 13.25 -20.55 -7.67
C THR A 71 13.78 -21.43 -6.55
N ARG A 72 14.87 -21.03 -5.91
CA ARG A 72 15.48 -21.70 -4.75
C ARG A 72 16.39 -20.74 -4.00
N ASN A 73 16.49 -20.92 -2.70
CA ASN A 73 17.47 -20.22 -1.87
C ASN A 73 18.86 -20.88 -2.03
N VAL A 74 19.88 -20.04 -2.17
CA VAL A 74 21.28 -20.49 -2.32
C VAL A 74 22.17 -19.63 -1.40
N SER A 75 22.98 -20.27 -0.60
CA SER A 75 23.91 -19.57 0.30
C SER A 75 24.78 -18.57 -0.46
N GLY A 76 24.90 -17.36 0.07
CA GLY A 76 25.67 -16.28 -0.54
C GLY A 76 24.97 -15.54 -1.69
N GLN A 77 23.81 -15.98 -2.12
CA GLN A 77 22.98 -15.31 -3.14
C GLN A 77 21.87 -14.48 -2.49
N VAL A 78 21.12 -13.75 -3.32
CA VAL A 78 19.84 -13.16 -2.89
C VAL A 78 18.87 -14.28 -2.59
N ASN A 79 18.24 -14.24 -1.42
CA ASN A 79 17.31 -15.26 -0.97
C ASN A 79 15.95 -14.67 -0.62
N ILE A 80 14.91 -15.51 -0.69
CA ILE A 80 13.53 -15.17 -0.34
C ILE A 80 13.11 -15.98 0.89
N HIS A 81 12.47 -15.31 1.84
CA HIS A 81 11.96 -15.88 3.08
C HIS A 81 10.47 -15.59 3.20
N PRO A 82 9.60 -16.54 2.81
CA PRO A 82 8.17 -16.41 3.06
C PRO A 82 7.89 -16.38 4.56
N ILE A 83 7.08 -15.44 5.00
CA ILE A 83 6.72 -15.24 6.41
C ILE A 83 5.24 -15.00 6.56
N THR A 84 4.74 -15.17 7.78
CA THR A 84 3.45 -14.62 8.20
C THR A 84 3.60 -13.82 9.47
N TYR A 85 2.72 -12.84 9.68
CA TYR A 85 2.61 -12.09 10.93
C TYR A 85 1.15 -11.71 11.19
N ASP A 86 0.82 -11.40 12.43
CA ASP A 86 -0.49 -10.88 12.79
C ASP A 86 -0.53 -9.35 12.63
N LEU A 87 -1.60 -8.86 12.04
CA LEU A 87 -1.90 -7.43 11.95
C LEU A 87 -3.36 -7.22 12.37
N ASN A 88 -3.55 -6.78 13.62
CA ASN A 88 -4.88 -6.52 14.18
C ASN A 88 -5.83 -7.74 14.09
N GLY A 89 -5.31 -8.94 14.36
CA GLY A 89 -6.06 -10.20 14.30
C GLY A 89 -6.20 -10.78 12.88
N ILE A 90 -5.55 -10.18 11.88
CA ILE A 90 -5.50 -10.68 10.51
C ILE A 90 -4.12 -11.27 10.25
N LYS A 91 -4.06 -12.55 9.86
CA LYS A 91 -2.82 -13.20 9.44
C LYS A 91 -2.40 -12.66 8.08
N ILE A 92 -1.27 -11.98 8.03
CA ILE A 92 -0.68 -11.41 6.82
C ILE A 92 0.36 -12.36 6.25
N SER A 93 0.33 -12.55 4.93
CA SER A 93 1.32 -13.32 4.18
C SER A 93 2.28 -12.37 3.47
N ALA A 94 3.59 -12.55 3.69
CA ALA A 94 4.62 -11.70 3.15
C ALA A 94 5.85 -12.49 2.69
N ASN A 95 6.65 -11.87 1.83
CA ASN A 95 7.99 -12.33 1.47
C ASN A 95 9.02 -11.29 1.91
N VAL A 96 10.06 -11.74 2.60
CA VAL A 96 11.27 -10.95 2.85
C VAL A 96 12.35 -11.42 1.89
N TYR A 97 13.03 -10.48 1.23
CA TYR A 97 14.19 -10.77 0.41
C TYR A 97 15.44 -10.24 1.10
N THR A 98 16.48 -11.07 1.15
CA THR A 98 17.78 -10.72 1.74
C THR A 98 18.85 -10.64 0.66
N PRO A 99 19.79 -9.66 0.75
CA PRO A 99 20.82 -9.46 -0.26
C PRO A 99 21.84 -10.60 -0.29
N ALA A 100 22.62 -10.67 -1.36
CA ALA A 100 23.75 -11.59 -1.46
C ALA A 100 24.73 -11.38 -0.28
N GLY A 101 25.23 -12.47 0.27
CA GLY A 101 26.12 -12.45 1.45
C GLY A 101 25.44 -12.05 2.76
N TYR A 102 24.10 -12.05 2.81
CA TYR A 102 23.37 -11.90 4.08
C TYR A 102 23.64 -13.09 4.98
N ASP A 103 23.96 -12.78 6.23
CA ASP A 103 24.12 -13.75 7.32
C ASP A 103 23.39 -13.22 8.56
N GLN A 104 22.39 -13.96 9.02
CA GLN A 104 21.59 -13.60 10.18
C GLN A 104 22.42 -13.51 11.48
N ALA A 105 23.52 -14.28 11.60
CA ALA A 105 24.41 -14.28 12.74
C ALA A 105 25.41 -13.11 12.70
N SER A 106 25.55 -12.45 11.56
CA SER A 106 26.46 -11.33 11.36
C SER A 106 25.99 -10.06 12.08
N LYS A 107 26.94 -9.23 12.51
CA LYS A 107 26.66 -7.88 13.02
C LYS A 107 26.40 -6.86 11.92
N LYS A 108 26.58 -7.24 10.64
CA LYS A 108 26.35 -6.34 9.50
C LYS A 108 24.88 -5.91 9.48
N LYS A 109 24.68 -4.62 9.23
CA LYS A 109 23.35 -4.02 9.09
C LYS A 109 23.12 -3.56 7.65
N TYR A 110 21.89 -3.69 7.22
CA TYR A 110 21.43 -3.34 5.87
C TYR A 110 20.28 -2.33 5.94
N PRO A 111 20.21 -1.37 5.03
CA PRO A 111 18.99 -0.59 4.86
C PRO A 111 17.84 -1.50 4.43
N ALA A 112 16.62 -1.09 4.73
CA ALA A 112 15.45 -1.89 4.38
C ALA A 112 14.41 -1.11 3.58
N LEU A 113 13.61 -1.84 2.79
CA LEU A 113 12.54 -1.28 1.98
C LEU A 113 11.23 -2.03 2.19
N VAL A 114 10.17 -1.28 2.41
CA VAL A 114 8.79 -1.76 2.29
C VAL A 114 8.35 -1.59 0.85
N VAL A 115 7.74 -2.62 0.26
CA VAL A 115 7.22 -2.56 -1.12
C VAL A 115 5.72 -2.84 -1.12
N ALA A 116 4.91 -1.86 -1.54
CA ALA A 116 3.45 -1.96 -1.57
C ALA A 116 2.94 -2.28 -2.99
N HIS A 117 2.11 -3.33 -3.09
CA HIS A 117 1.63 -3.84 -4.37
C HIS A 117 0.46 -3.06 -4.97
N PRO A 118 0.24 -3.14 -6.30
CA PRO A 118 -0.92 -2.56 -6.99
C PRO A 118 -2.27 -3.04 -6.46
N ASN A 119 -3.34 -2.30 -6.78
CA ASN A 119 -4.69 -2.81 -6.57
C ASN A 119 -4.89 -4.13 -7.34
N GLY A 120 -5.49 -5.11 -6.67
CA GLY A 120 -5.73 -6.43 -7.26
C GLY A 120 -4.48 -7.30 -7.46
N GLY A 121 -3.28 -6.73 -7.33
CA GLY A 121 -2.02 -7.47 -7.39
C GLY A 121 -1.72 -8.23 -6.10
N VAL A 122 -0.71 -9.09 -6.18
CA VAL A 122 -0.18 -9.89 -5.05
C VAL A 122 1.34 -9.78 -4.98
N LYS A 123 1.91 -10.17 -3.85
CA LYS A 123 3.37 -10.12 -3.57
C LYS A 123 4.21 -10.96 -4.56
N GLU A 124 3.59 -11.90 -5.27
CA GLU A 124 4.24 -12.76 -6.26
C GLU A 124 4.38 -12.11 -7.65
N GLN A 125 3.82 -10.91 -7.84
CA GLN A 125 3.84 -10.17 -9.11
C GLN A 125 4.84 -9.00 -9.07
N VAL A 126 4.52 -7.86 -9.68
CA VAL A 126 5.42 -6.70 -9.82
C VAL A 126 6.06 -6.25 -8.52
N ALA A 127 5.34 -6.26 -7.40
CA ALA A 127 5.91 -5.82 -6.12
C ALA A 127 7.02 -6.77 -5.65
N GLY A 128 6.86 -8.08 -5.85
CA GLY A 128 7.91 -9.07 -5.60
C GLY A 128 9.12 -8.89 -6.52
N LEU A 129 8.87 -8.58 -7.80
CA LEU A 129 9.96 -8.28 -8.75
C LEU A 129 10.81 -7.11 -8.23
N TYR A 130 10.19 -5.98 -7.89
CA TYR A 130 10.95 -4.81 -7.39
C TYR A 130 11.60 -5.08 -6.04
N ALA A 131 10.93 -5.84 -5.13
CA ALA A 131 11.51 -6.26 -3.87
C ALA A 131 12.79 -7.11 -4.09
N GLN A 132 12.74 -8.10 -4.98
CA GLN A 132 13.90 -8.90 -5.36
C GLN A 132 15.01 -8.04 -5.98
N ARG A 133 14.67 -7.18 -6.96
CA ARG A 133 15.66 -6.32 -7.64
C ARG A 133 16.36 -5.36 -6.69
N MET A 134 15.66 -4.84 -5.69
CA MET A 134 16.28 -4.00 -4.67
C MET A 134 17.11 -4.83 -3.67
N ALA A 135 16.75 -6.08 -3.39
CA ALA A 135 17.59 -6.98 -2.62
C ALA A 135 18.92 -7.30 -3.36
N GLU A 136 18.89 -7.43 -4.69
CA GLU A 136 20.09 -7.55 -5.54
C GLU A 136 21.00 -6.30 -5.44
N LYS A 137 20.47 -5.15 -5.04
CA LYS A 137 21.20 -3.90 -4.82
C LYS A 137 21.65 -3.70 -3.36
N GLY A 138 21.43 -4.69 -2.49
CA GLY A 138 21.95 -4.69 -1.12
C GLY A 138 20.94 -4.30 -0.03
N TYR A 139 19.66 -4.20 -0.33
CA TYR A 139 18.60 -3.90 0.65
C TYR A 139 17.98 -5.19 1.21
N ILE A 140 17.51 -5.16 2.44
CA ILE A 140 16.54 -6.16 2.92
C ILE A 140 15.16 -5.61 2.60
N THR A 141 14.33 -6.36 1.89
CA THR A 141 13.03 -5.87 1.44
C THR A 141 11.90 -6.74 1.93
N ILE A 142 10.73 -6.14 2.15
CA ILE A 142 9.48 -6.84 2.47
C ILE A 142 8.38 -6.45 1.51
N VAL A 143 7.62 -7.43 1.05
CA VAL A 143 6.37 -7.25 0.32
C VAL A 143 5.34 -8.20 0.89
N ALA A 144 4.13 -7.70 1.19
CA ALA A 144 3.03 -8.49 1.73
C ALA A 144 1.80 -8.40 0.82
N ASP A 145 0.98 -9.44 0.84
CA ASP A 145 -0.39 -9.31 0.37
C ASP A 145 -1.19 -8.47 1.37
N ALA A 146 -1.95 -7.52 0.87
CA ALA A 146 -2.79 -6.68 1.73
C ALA A 146 -3.82 -7.52 2.50
N SER A 147 -4.24 -7.01 3.66
CA SER A 147 -5.35 -7.57 4.42
C SER A 147 -6.55 -7.83 3.52
N PHE A 148 -7.23 -8.97 3.69
CA PHE A 148 -8.37 -9.45 2.90
C PHE A 148 -8.06 -9.87 1.46
N GLN A 149 -6.80 -9.76 1.00
CA GLN A 149 -6.40 -10.03 -0.39
C GLN A 149 -5.32 -11.12 -0.44
N GLY A 150 -5.12 -11.70 -1.63
CA GLY A 150 -4.05 -12.66 -1.84
C GLY A 150 -4.09 -13.86 -0.89
N ALA A 151 -2.94 -14.22 -0.37
CA ALA A 151 -2.77 -15.25 0.66
C ALA A 151 -2.93 -14.72 2.09
N SER A 152 -3.11 -13.40 2.28
CA SER A 152 -3.43 -12.81 3.59
C SER A 152 -4.86 -13.15 4.01
N GLY A 153 -5.09 -13.16 5.32
CA GLY A 153 -6.38 -13.43 5.93
C GLY A 153 -7.39 -12.28 5.79
N GLY A 154 -8.45 -12.38 6.58
CA GLY A 154 -9.53 -11.40 6.64
C GLY A 154 -10.80 -11.86 5.90
N TYR A 155 -11.96 -11.53 6.47
CA TYR A 155 -13.26 -11.84 5.90
C TYR A 155 -14.22 -10.65 6.12
N PRO A 156 -15.09 -10.33 5.14
CA PRO A 156 -15.18 -10.96 3.82
C PRO A 156 -13.92 -10.73 2.99
N ARG A 157 -13.67 -11.59 1.99
CA ARG A 157 -12.50 -11.43 1.10
C ARG A 157 -12.62 -10.14 0.26
N ASN A 158 -11.48 -9.62 -0.15
CA ASN A 158 -11.37 -8.48 -1.06
C ASN A 158 -12.09 -7.19 -0.55
N VAL A 159 -12.11 -6.98 0.77
CA VAL A 159 -12.38 -5.66 1.32
C VAL A 159 -11.25 -4.73 0.88
N ASP A 160 -11.60 -3.58 0.28
CA ASP A 160 -10.62 -2.59 -0.19
C ASP A 160 -10.90 -1.24 0.48
N LYS A 161 -10.47 -1.12 1.73
CA LYS A 161 -10.58 0.12 2.51
C LYS A 161 -9.22 0.80 2.61
N PRO A 162 -9.12 2.10 2.28
CA PRO A 162 -7.86 2.84 2.36
C PRO A 162 -7.16 2.73 3.70
N ALA A 163 -7.92 2.76 4.81
CA ALA A 163 -7.36 2.65 6.15
C ALA A 163 -6.64 1.31 6.37
N TYR A 164 -7.18 0.20 5.88
CA TYR A 164 -6.52 -1.11 5.98
C TYR A 164 -5.27 -1.17 5.11
N ARG A 165 -5.33 -0.64 3.89
CA ARG A 165 -4.17 -0.61 2.99
C ARG A 165 -3.00 0.22 3.54
N VAL A 166 -3.31 1.32 4.23
CA VAL A 166 -2.31 2.14 4.93
C VAL A 166 -1.76 1.40 6.14
N GLU A 167 -2.63 0.73 6.91
CA GLU A 167 -2.21 -0.09 8.07
C GLU A 167 -1.35 -1.29 7.64
N ASP A 168 -1.64 -1.93 6.51
CA ASP A 168 -0.79 -2.99 5.94
C ASP A 168 0.65 -2.49 5.71
N ILE A 169 0.81 -1.24 5.26
CA ILE A 169 2.12 -0.61 5.05
C ILE A 169 2.82 -0.38 6.39
N HIS A 170 2.12 0.14 7.40
CA HIS A 170 2.67 0.30 8.75
C HIS A 170 3.07 -1.05 9.35
N GLY A 171 2.25 -2.10 9.14
CA GLY A 171 2.53 -3.45 9.58
C GLY A 171 3.80 -4.05 8.94
N MET A 172 4.00 -3.83 7.64
CA MET A 172 5.26 -4.22 6.98
C MET A 172 6.46 -3.48 7.58
N ALA A 173 6.32 -2.18 7.88
CA ALA A 173 7.38 -1.39 8.51
C ALA A 173 7.70 -1.91 9.93
N ASP A 174 6.68 -2.29 10.71
CA ASP A 174 6.87 -2.88 12.05
C ASP A 174 7.70 -4.16 11.99
N VAL A 175 7.34 -5.06 11.08
CA VAL A 175 8.00 -6.36 10.92
C VAL A 175 9.42 -6.20 10.43
N ILE A 176 9.62 -5.44 9.34
CA ILE A 176 10.94 -5.33 8.73
C ILE A 176 11.93 -4.58 9.61
N SER A 177 11.48 -3.61 10.39
CA SER A 177 12.33 -2.88 11.34
C SER A 177 12.93 -3.78 12.42
N SER A 178 12.29 -4.91 12.71
CA SER A 178 12.76 -5.91 13.69
C SER A 178 13.41 -7.13 13.05
N TYR A 179 13.47 -7.20 11.72
CA TYR A 179 14.05 -8.34 11.01
C TYR A 179 15.57 -8.40 11.24
N PRO A 180 16.16 -9.59 11.46
CA PRO A 180 17.58 -9.73 11.68
C PRO A 180 18.41 -9.05 10.58
N GLY A 181 19.44 -8.30 10.98
CA GLY A 181 20.31 -7.60 10.04
C GLY A 181 19.79 -6.26 9.53
N VAL A 182 18.55 -5.85 9.80
CA VAL A 182 18.02 -4.57 9.39
C VAL A 182 18.56 -3.43 10.25
N ASN A 183 18.92 -2.31 9.62
CA ASN A 183 19.09 -1.02 10.26
C ASN A 183 17.77 -0.24 10.17
N ALA A 184 17.02 -0.20 11.27
CA ALA A 184 15.70 0.44 11.32
C ALA A 184 15.74 1.96 11.11
N ASP A 185 16.89 2.60 11.30
CA ASP A 185 17.08 4.03 11.02
C ASP A 185 17.22 4.34 9.52
N HIS A 186 17.37 3.31 8.68
CA HIS A 186 17.54 3.38 7.23
C HIS A 186 16.40 2.60 6.54
N LEU A 187 15.16 3.01 6.80
CA LEU A 187 13.96 2.42 6.22
C LEU A 187 13.40 3.30 5.11
N GLY A 188 13.28 2.75 3.92
CA GLY A 188 12.61 3.37 2.78
C GLY A 188 11.32 2.64 2.40
N ILE A 189 10.57 3.25 1.48
CA ILE A 189 9.33 2.67 0.98
C ILE A 189 9.17 2.90 -0.52
N LEU A 190 8.70 1.88 -1.23
CA LEU A 190 8.30 1.92 -2.64
C LEU A 190 6.83 1.50 -2.77
N GLY A 191 6.00 2.35 -3.33
CA GLY A 191 4.63 1.99 -3.67
C GLY A 191 4.41 1.93 -5.18
N ILE A 192 3.69 0.92 -5.64
CA ILE A 192 3.44 0.68 -7.07
C ILE A 192 1.94 0.79 -7.34
N CYS A 193 1.54 1.59 -8.34
CA CYS A 193 0.15 1.80 -8.74
C CYS A 193 -0.72 2.27 -7.55
N GLY A 194 -1.80 1.56 -7.22
CA GLY A 194 -2.62 1.81 -6.03
C GLY A 194 -1.80 1.74 -4.74
N GLY A 195 -0.84 0.82 -4.64
CA GLY A 195 0.14 0.79 -3.56
C GLY A 195 0.93 2.10 -3.45
N GLY A 196 1.19 2.79 -4.57
CA GLY A 196 1.80 4.13 -4.59
C GLY A 196 0.95 5.18 -3.89
N GLY A 197 -0.35 5.21 -4.17
CA GLY A 197 -1.28 6.12 -3.50
C GLY A 197 -1.36 5.88 -1.99
N TYR A 198 -1.42 4.63 -1.57
CA TYR A 198 -1.43 4.26 -0.14
C TYR A 198 -0.07 4.51 0.53
N THR A 199 1.04 4.34 -0.21
CA THR A 199 2.40 4.69 0.26
C THR A 199 2.54 6.17 0.55
N LEU A 200 2.06 7.05 -0.34
CA LEU A 200 2.04 8.48 -0.07
C LEU A 200 1.26 8.78 1.21
N LYS A 201 0.11 8.14 1.40
CA LYS A 201 -0.72 8.34 2.59
C LYS A 201 -0.03 7.86 3.88
N ALA A 202 0.62 6.70 3.87
CA ALA A 202 1.38 6.20 5.01
C ALA A 202 2.56 7.11 5.36
N ALA A 203 3.32 7.58 4.36
CA ALA A 203 4.50 8.42 4.56
C ALA A 203 4.19 9.84 5.08
N GLN A 204 2.94 10.32 4.94
CA GLN A 204 2.51 11.59 5.51
C GLN A 204 2.69 11.61 7.03
N THR A 205 2.48 10.48 7.70
CA THR A 205 2.49 10.39 9.17
C THR A 205 3.58 9.49 9.73
N ASP A 206 3.94 8.41 9.04
CA ASP A 206 4.98 7.49 9.49
C ASP A 206 6.40 7.97 9.12
N LYS A 207 7.05 8.60 10.07
CA LYS A 207 8.39 9.18 9.90
C LYS A 207 9.54 8.18 10.08
N ARG A 208 9.23 6.89 10.24
CA ARG A 208 10.22 5.83 10.12
C ARG A 208 10.74 5.72 8.69
N PHE A 209 9.88 5.99 7.70
CA PHE A 209 10.29 6.07 6.30
C PHE A 209 11.17 7.31 6.06
N LYS A 210 12.46 7.08 5.79
CA LYS A 210 13.45 8.13 5.54
C LYS A 210 13.50 8.59 4.09
N ALA A 211 13.04 7.74 3.17
CA ALA A 211 12.95 8.03 1.75
C ALA A 211 11.71 7.37 1.16
N VAL A 212 10.95 8.10 0.35
CA VAL A 212 9.66 7.68 -0.21
C VAL A 212 9.75 7.64 -1.72
N ALA A 213 9.40 6.51 -2.32
CA ALA A 213 9.31 6.40 -3.77
C ALA A 213 7.96 5.82 -4.22
N THR A 214 7.49 6.23 -5.39
CA THR A 214 6.35 5.63 -6.07
C THR A 214 6.68 5.31 -7.52
N LEU A 215 6.07 4.26 -8.04
CA LEU A 215 6.12 3.87 -9.45
C LEU A 215 4.71 3.82 -10.00
N SER A 216 4.46 4.59 -11.08
CA SER A 216 3.15 4.65 -11.75
C SER A 216 2.01 4.82 -10.73
N MET A 217 2.14 5.80 -9.82
CA MET A 217 1.18 6.02 -8.73
C MET A 217 -0.25 6.16 -9.26
N PHE A 218 -1.18 5.47 -8.59
CA PHE A 218 -2.58 5.47 -8.93
C PHE A 218 -3.44 5.96 -7.76
N ASN A 219 -4.24 6.99 -7.99
CA ASN A 219 -5.14 7.55 -6.98
C ASN A 219 -6.45 6.76 -6.92
N THR A 220 -6.42 5.67 -6.16
CA THR A 220 -7.50 4.69 -6.11
C THR A 220 -8.85 5.32 -5.80
N GLY A 221 -8.94 6.18 -4.80
CA GLY A 221 -10.21 6.76 -4.38
C GLY A 221 -10.83 7.68 -5.44
N ILE A 222 -10.01 8.54 -6.04
CA ILE A 222 -10.48 9.44 -7.11
C ILE A 222 -11.00 8.65 -8.31
N VAL A 223 -10.26 7.62 -8.74
CA VAL A 223 -10.70 6.81 -9.89
C VAL A 223 -11.91 5.96 -9.55
N ARG A 224 -11.99 5.39 -8.33
CA ARG A 224 -13.19 4.65 -7.90
C ARG A 224 -14.42 5.55 -7.81
N ARG A 225 -14.26 6.81 -7.39
CA ARG A 225 -15.33 7.79 -7.30
C ARG A 225 -15.73 8.34 -8.67
N ASN A 226 -14.79 8.85 -9.43
CA ASN A 226 -15.04 9.62 -10.63
C ASN A 226 -15.05 8.78 -11.92
N GLY A 227 -14.49 7.56 -11.89
CA GLY A 227 -14.08 6.81 -13.07
C GLY A 227 -12.71 7.29 -13.59
N PHE A 228 -12.11 6.51 -14.47
CA PHE A 228 -10.88 6.89 -15.16
C PHE A 228 -11.14 8.12 -16.06
N LEU A 229 -10.31 9.16 -15.89
CA LEU A 229 -10.49 10.45 -16.55
C LEU A 229 -11.90 11.05 -16.34
N ASP A 230 -12.44 10.93 -15.13
CA ASP A 230 -13.73 11.48 -14.70
C ASP A 230 -14.96 10.92 -15.46
N SER A 231 -14.82 9.77 -16.10
CA SER A 231 -15.82 9.15 -16.99
C SER A 231 -17.12 8.72 -16.29
N GLN A 232 -17.19 8.69 -14.95
CA GLN A 232 -18.32 8.18 -14.18
C GLN A 232 -18.88 9.16 -13.14
N THR A 233 -18.58 10.45 -13.26
CA THR A 233 -19.03 11.46 -12.29
C THR A 233 -20.54 11.54 -12.14
N ALA A 234 -21.30 11.38 -13.24
CA ALA A 234 -22.76 11.39 -13.23
C ALA A 234 -23.40 10.24 -12.42
N THR A 235 -22.65 9.18 -12.11
CA THR A 235 -23.19 7.99 -11.42
C THR A 235 -22.75 7.90 -9.95
N ILE A 236 -22.00 8.88 -9.42
CA ILE A 236 -21.44 8.85 -8.07
C ILE A 236 -22.52 8.58 -7.02
N GLN A 237 -23.61 9.35 -7.02
CA GLN A 237 -24.67 9.22 -6.01
C GLN A 237 -25.38 7.85 -6.10
N LYS A 238 -25.63 7.35 -7.31
CA LYS A 238 -26.20 6.01 -7.50
C LYS A 238 -25.28 4.92 -6.92
N ARG A 239 -23.98 5.00 -7.17
CA ARG A 239 -22.99 4.04 -6.66
C ARG A 239 -22.82 4.11 -5.14
N LEU A 240 -22.97 5.30 -4.52
CA LEU A 240 -23.01 5.45 -3.06
C LEU A 240 -24.27 4.81 -2.46
N GLN A 241 -25.43 4.96 -3.11
CA GLN A 241 -26.66 4.28 -2.71
C GLN A 241 -26.51 2.74 -2.77
N GLN A 242 -25.88 2.23 -3.84
CA GLN A 242 -25.58 0.81 -3.98
C GLN A 242 -24.63 0.32 -2.87
N ALA A 243 -23.57 1.08 -2.56
CA ALA A 243 -22.64 0.75 -1.50
C ALA A 243 -23.31 0.72 -0.11
N SER A 244 -24.21 1.67 0.15
CA SER A 244 -24.97 1.73 1.40
C SER A 244 -25.94 0.54 1.51
N ALA A 245 -26.62 0.18 0.41
CA ALA A 245 -27.51 -1.00 0.38
C ALA A 245 -26.72 -2.30 0.56
N ALA A 246 -25.56 -2.45 -0.08
CA ALA A 246 -24.68 -3.59 0.09
C ALA A 246 -24.25 -3.75 1.55
N ARG A 247 -23.83 -2.67 2.21
CA ARG A 247 -23.48 -2.70 3.62
C ARG A 247 -24.67 -3.09 4.52
N ALA A 248 -25.85 -2.56 4.25
CA ALA A 248 -27.05 -2.91 5.00
C ALA A 248 -27.38 -4.42 4.86
N GLN A 249 -27.23 -4.97 3.65
CA GLN A 249 -27.39 -6.39 3.39
C GLN A 249 -26.37 -7.24 4.15
N GLU A 250 -25.10 -6.87 4.13
CA GLU A 250 -24.01 -7.53 4.88
C GLU A 250 -24.30 -7.57 6.37
N VAL A 251 -24.72 -6.44 6.97
CA VAL A 251 -25.07 -6.35 8.40
C VAL A 251 -26.28 -7.21 8.76
N ALA A 252 -27.22 -7.36 7.85
CA ALA A 252 -28.37 -8.24 8.02
C ALA A 252 -28.04 -9.74 7.83
N GLY A 253 -26.78 -10.10 7.61
CA GLY A 253 -26.33 -11.48 7.39
C GLY A 253 -26.57 -11.99 5.97
N GLY A 254 -26.87 -11.10 5.01
CA GLY A 254 -27.01 -11.44 3.60
C GLY A 254 -25.67 -11.61 2.90
N GLU A 255 -25.73 -12.03 1.64
CA GLU A 255 -24.53 -12.25 0.82
C GLU A 255 -23.75 -10.95 0.58
N VAL A 256 -22.41 -11.05 0.59
CA VAL A 256 -21.51 -9.94 0.27
C VAL A 256 -21.57 -9.66 -1.22
N GLN A 257 -21.84 -8.42 -1.58
CA GLN A 257 -21.85 -7.98 -2.97
C GLN A 257 -20.44 -7.54 -3.41
N TYR A 258 -20.04 -8.00 -4.58
CA TYR A 258 -18.74 -7.66 -5.19
C TYR A 258 -18.90 -6.88 -6.47
N THR A 259 -17.89 -6.04 -6.75
CA THR A 259 -17.76 -5.42 -8.07
C THR A 259 -17.43 -6.50 -9.11
N PRO A 260 -17.77 -6.29 -10.39
CA PRO A 260 -17.26 -7.13 -11.47
C PRO A 260 -15.73 -7.17 -11.48
N ASP A 261 -15.15 -8.32 -11.82
CA ASP A 261 -13.73 -8.45 -12.10
C ASP A 261 -13.52 -8.42 -13.62
N MET A 262 -12.63 -7.55 -14.07
CA MET A 262 -12.32 -7.48 -15.50
C MET A 262 -11.63 -8.74 -16.01
N LEU A 263 -10.97 -9.52 -15.13
CA LEU A 263 -10.31 -10.77 -15.49
C LEU A 263 -11.32 -11.89 -15.80
N ASP A 264 -12.55 -11.78 -15.27
CA ASP A 264 -13.65 -12.71 -15.60
C ASP A 264 -14.30 -12.39 -16.95
N MET A 265 -14.01 -11.23 -17.54
CA MET A 265 -14.59 -10.79 -18.81
C MET A 265 -13.83 -11.45 -19.96
N LYS A 266 -14.59 -11.99 -20.92
CA LYS A 266 -14.01 -12.50 -22.18
C LYS A 266 -13.95 -11.35 -23.20
N LEU A 267 -12.92 -10.52 -23.08
CA LEU A 267 -12.73 -9.38 -23.95
C LEU A 267 -12.11 -9.80 -25.28
N SER A 268 -12.67 -9.35 -26.40
CA SER A 268 -12.07 -9.51 -27.72
C SER A 268 -10.91 -8.52 -27.93
N GLU A 269 -10.03 -8.81 -28.89
CA GLU A 269 -8.94 -7.89 -29.26
C GLU A 269 -9.48 -6.51 -29.69
N GLU A 270 -10.60 -6.48 -30.40
CA GLU A 270 -11.26 -5.22 -30.79
C GLU A 270 -11.76 -4.41 -29.59
N GLN A 271 -12.26 -5.09 -28.53
CA GLN A 271 -12.68 -4.43 -27.30
C GLN A 271 -11.48 -3.90 -26.53
N LEU A 272 -10.42 -4.71 -26.42
CA LEU A 272 -9.16 -4.33 -25.75
C LEU A 272 -8.52 -3.12 -26.45
N ALA A 273 -8.47 -3.10 -27.77
CA ALA A 273 -7.91 -2.00 -28.54
C ALA A 273 -8.65 -0.64 -28.37
N LYS A 274 -9.89 -0.67 -27.87
CA LYS A 274 -10.68 0.53 -27.58
C LYS A 274 -10.59 0.98 -26.12
N MET A 275 -9.95 0.19 -25.26
CA MET A 275 -9.77 0.51 -23.85
C MET A 275 -8.54 1.41 -23.63
N PRO A 276 -8.52 2.23 -22.56
CA PRO A 276 -7.28 2.86 -22.11
C PRO A 276 -6.16 1.82 -21.91
N ASP A 277 -4.91 2.22 -22.16
CA ASP A 277 -3.74 1.33 -22.05
C ASP A 277 -3.63 0.69 -20.68
N LEU A 278 -3.93 1.42 -19.61
CA LEU A 278 -3.97 0.87 -18.24
C LEU A 278 -4.81 -0.40 -18.16
N TYR A 279 -6.00 -0.41 -18.78
CA TYR A 279 -6.93 -1.54 -18.66
C TYR A 279 -6.62 -2.66 -19.66
N SER A 280 -6.30 -2.32 -20.90
CA SER A 280 -5.97 -3.32 -21.93
C SER A 280 -4.69 -4.08 -21.59
N GLU A 281 -3.62 -3.37 -21.23
CA GLU A 281 -2.35 -3.98 -20.82
C GLU A 281 -2.48 -4.66 -19.44
N GLY A 282 -3.28 -4.10 -18.52
CA GLY A 282 -3.59 -4.71 -17.23
C GLY A 282 -4.31 -6.05 -17.40
N TYR A 283 -5.25 -6.15 -18.33
CA TYR A 283 -5.93 -7.41 -18.66
C TYR A 283 -4.94 -8.48 -19.15
N GLU A 284 -4.01 -8.09 -20.04
CA GLU A 284 -2.95 -9.00 -20.52
C GLU A 284 -1.98 -9.40 -19.39
N TYR A 285 -1.54 -8.44 -18.58
CA TYR A 285 -0.59 -8.69 -17.50
C TYR A 285 -1.17 -9.60 -16.43
N TYR A 286 -2.31 -9.25 -15.85
CA TYR A 286 -2.91 -9.99 -14.73
C TYR A 286 -3.70 -11.22 -15.14
N GLY A 287 -4.28 -11.22 -16.36
CA GLY A 287 -5.10 -12.31 -16.84
C GLY A 287 -4.35 -13.38 -17.66
N LYS A 288 -3.16 -13.02 -18.21
CA LYS A 288 -2.44 -13.93 -19.11
C LYS A 288 -0.95 -14.04 -18.75
N THR A 289 -0.15 -12.98 -18.98
CA THR A 289 1.32 -13.09 -18.97
C THR A 289 1.93 -13.25 -17.59
N HIS A 290 1.33 -12.63 -16.58
CA HIS A 290 1.74 -12.65 -15.17
C HIS A 290 0.57 -13.01 -14.26
N ALA A 291 -0.34 -13.85 -14.77
CA ALA A 291 -1.51 -14.29 -14.02
C ALA A 291 -1.10 -15.03 -12.74
N HIS A 292 -1.81 -14.74 -11.66
CA HIS A 292 -1.66 -15.44 -10.40
C HIS A 292 -3.04 -15.75 -9.81
N PRO A 293 -3.32 -16.97 -9.28
CA PRO A 293 -4.65 -17.38 -8.84
C PRO A 293 -5.22 -16.52 -7.69
N ASN A 294 -4.36 -15.87 -6.93
CA ASN A 294 -4.75 -15.01 -5.82
C ASN A 294 -4.94 -13.54 -6.23
N SER A 295 -4.62 -13.17 -7.48
CA SER A 295 -4.81 -11.82 -8.01
C SER A 295 -6.26 -11.63 -8.48
N THR A 296 -6.90 -10.53 -8.10
CA THR A 296 -8.28 -10.20 -8.49
C THR A 296 -8.53 -8.71 -8.35
N PHE A 297 -9.25 -8.12 -9.31
CA PHE A 297 -9.70 -6.72 -9.22
C PHE A 297 -11.09 -6.58 -8.58
N ARG A 298 -11.71 -7.70 -8.21
CA ARG A 298 -12.95 -7.73 -7.47
C ARG A 298 -12.75 -7.19 -6.05
N TYR A 299 -13.65 -6.32 -5.61
CA TYR A 299 -13.69 -5.85 -4.23
C TYR A 299 -15.15 -5.70 -3.77
N THR A 300 -15.39 -5.63 -2.45
CA THR A 300 -16.74 -5.51 -1.90
C THR A 300 -17.35 -4.17 -2.27
N VAL A 301 -18.61 -4.17 -2.73
CA VAL A 301 -19.33 -2.95 -3.13
C VAL A 301 -19.41 -1.95 -1.98
N SER A 302 -19.57 -2.45 -0.74
CA SER A 302 -19.58 -1.64 0.48
C SER A 302 -18.28 -0.87 0.73
N SER A 303 -17.13 -1.32 0.19
CA SER A 303 -15.86 -0.60 0.28
C SER A 303 -15.88 0.79 -0.37
N ASN A 304 -16.82 1.04 -1.31
CA ASN A 304 -16.98 2.36 -1.91
C ASN A 304 -17.37 3.46 -0.91
N LEU A 305 -17.93 3.11 0.25
CA LEU A 305 -18.21 4.07 1.32
C LEU A 305 -16.93 4.74 1.84
N ASP A 306 -15.82 4.01 1.86
CA ASP A 306 -14.52 4.51 2.29
C ASP A 306 -13.69 5.00 1.10
N LEU A 307 -13.71 4.27 -0.03
CA LEU A 307 -12.94 4.58 -1.23
C LEU A 307 -13.32 5.93 -1.85
N PHE A 308 -14.61 6.29 -1.89
CA PHE A 308 -15.06 7.52 -2.56
C PHE A 308 -14.67 8.80 -1.83
N THR A 309 -14.26 8.70 -0.57
CA THR A 309 -13.74 9.83 0.21
C THR A 309 -12.22 9.88 0.28
N PHE A 310 -11.55 8.86 -0.23
CA PHE A 310 -10.09 8.80 -0.25
C PHE A 310 -9.51 9.57 -1.42
N ASP A 311 -8.47 10.34 -1.13
CA ASP A 311 -7.62 11.00 -2.12
C ASP A 311 -6.15 10.88 -1.68
N ALA A 312 -5.35 10.20 -2.49
CA ALA A 312 -3.93 10.00 -2.22
C ALA A 312 -3.13 11.31 -2.25
N ALA A 313 -3.61 12.32 -2.99
CA ALA A 313 -2.96 13.62 -3.13
C ALA A 313 -3.33 14.63 -2.02
N ASN A 314 -4.27 14.29 -1.14
CA ASN A 314 -4.61 15.15 0.01
C ASN A 314 -3.51 15.09 1.06
N ASN A 315 -3.20 16.27 1.67
CA ASN A 315 -2.21 16.45 2.74
C ASN A 315 -0.78 16.07 2.32
N MET A 316 -0.42 16.25 1.05
CA MET A 316 0.92 15.98 0.54
C MET A 316 1.99 16.91 1.13
N ASP A 317 1.59 18.05 1.71
CA ASP A 317 2.43 18.95 2.50
C ASP A 317 3.00 18.29 3.77
N LEU A 318 2.39 17.21 4.25
CA LEU A 318 2.91 16.42 5.37
C LEU A 318 4.11 15.53 4.99
N ILE A 319 4.37 15.30 3.70
CA ILE A 319 5.56 14.57 3.26
C ILE A 319 6.74 15.55 3.28
N ASN A 320 7.62 15.40 4.27
CA ASN A 320 8.84 16.18 4.42
C ASN A 320 10.11 15.35 4.17
N GLN A 321 9.96 14.06 3.87
CA GLN A 321 11.03 13.16 3.48
C GLN A 321 11.44 13.41 2.02
N PRO A 322 12.66 13.01 1.60
CA PRO A 322 13.02 12.87 0.20
C PRO A 322 11.97 12.05 -0.55
N LEU A 323 11.50 12.55 -1.71
CA LEU A 323 10.41 11.98 -2.48
C LEU A 323 10.82 11.76 -3.93
N LEU A 324 10.77 10.53 -4.41
CA LEU A 324 10.91 10.17 -5.82
C LEU A 324 9.57 9.66 -6.36
N MET A 325 9.04 10.33 -7.37
CA MET A 325 7.85 9.84 -8.07
C MET A 325 8.24 9.45 -9.50
N MET A 326 7.99 8.20 -9.87
CA MET A 326 8.32 7.66 -11.19
C MET A 326 7.06 7.27 -11.95
N ALA A 327 7.04 7.53 -13.25
CA ALA A 327 5.96 7.09 -14.15
C ALA A 327 6.52 6.81 -15.55
N GLY A 328 5.81 5.99 -16.32
CA GLY A 328 6.08 5.89 -17.74
C GLY A 328 5.74 7.20 -18.46
N SER A 329 6.59 7.64 -19.39
CA SER A 329 6.34 8.89 -20.13
C SER A 329 5.12 8.81 -21.06
N ASN A 330 4.69 7.61 -21.42
CA ASN A 330 3.52 7.33 -22.24
C ASN A 330 2.33 6.80 -21.41
N ALA A 331 2.44 6.82 -20.07
CA ALA A 331 1.37 6.31 -19.22
C ALA A 331 0.14 7.22 -19.27
N ASP A 332 -1.01 6.67 -19.62
CA ASP A 332 -2.31 7.34 -19.59
C ASP A 332 -2.76 7.75 -18.18
N THR A 333 -2.09 7.23 -17.15
CA THR A 333 -2.26 7.54 -15.73
C THR A 333 -1.29 8.60 -15.21
N PHE A 334 -0.39 9.13 -16.04
CA PHE A 334 0.68 10.04 -15.60
C PHE A 334 0.13 11.28 -14.87
N TYR A 335 -1.03 11.79 -15.28
CA TYR A 335 -1.67 12.95 -14.64
C TYR A 335 -1.85 12.80 -13.12
N MET A 336 -2.08 11.58 -12.62
CA MET A 336 -2.23 11.34 -11.17
C MET A 336 -0.89 11.54 -10.45
N THR A 337 0.21 11.03 -11.03
CA THR A 337 1.56 11.23 -10.49
C THR A 337 1.94 12.71 -10.51
N GLU A 338 1.65 13.42 -11.61
CA GLU A 338 1.94 14.84 -11.77
C GLU A 338 1.17 15.69 -10.74
N GLN A 339 -0.12 15.43 -10.54
CA GLN A 339 -0.95 16.12 -9.55
C GLN A 339 -0.42 15.91 -8.12
N ALA A 340 -0.12 14.67 -7.74
CA ALA A 340 0.41 14.38 -6.41
C ALA A 340 1.81 14.98 -6.21
N PHE A 341 2.68 14.95 -7.22
CA PHE A 341 4.00 15.58 -7.18
C PHE A 341 3.91 17.10 -7.00
N ALA A 342 3.00 17.75 -7.72
CA ALA A 342 2.76 19.18 -7.56
C ALA A 342 2.27 19.53 -6.15
N ALA A 343 1.39 18.71 -5.57
CA ALA A 343 0.84 18.89 -4.23
C ALA A 343 1.87 18.64 -3.10
N ALA A 344 2.97 17.93 -3.36
CA ALA A 344 4.01 17.62 -2.38
C ALA A 344 4.88 18.85 -2.07
N THR A 345 4.35 19.76 -1.28
CA THR A 345 5.00 21.04 -0.93
C THR A 345 5.81 20.98 0.37
N GLY A 346 5.70 19.88 1.14
CA GLY A 346 6.39 19.71 2.42
C GLY A 346 7.88 19.36 2.30
N THR A 347 8.35 19.03 1.10
CA THR A 347 9.76 18.73 0.81
C THR A 347 10.27 19.46 -0.42
N ASN A 348 11.50 19.96 -0.34
CA ASN A 348 12.23 20.48 -1.50
C ASN A 348 13.13 19.40 -2.15
N ASP A 349 13.41 18.30 -1.45
CA ASP A 349 14.16 17.15 -1.97
C ASP A 349 13.18 16.18 -2.62
N LYS A 350 12.62 16.59 -3.75
CA LYS A 350 11.69 15.79 -4.54
C LYS A 350 12.07 15.75 -6.02
N GLU A 351 11.86 14.60 -6.63
CA GLU A 351 12.16 14.37 -8.03
C GLU A 351 11.03 13.63 -8.73
N LEU A 352 10.68 14.10 -9.93
CA LEU A 352 9.79 13.39 -10.86
C LEU A 352 10.66 12.78 -11.97
N PHE A 353 10.66 11.45 -12.06
CA PHE A 353 11.44 10.72 -13.06
C PHE A 353 10.52 10.00 -14.05
N LEU A 354 10.66 10.32 -15.34
CA LEU A 354 9.90 9.70 -16.42
C LEU A 354 10.70 8.58 -17.07
N ILE A 355 10.17 7.35 -17.00
CA ILE A 355 10.71 6.18 -17.71
C ILE A 355 10.33 6.34 -19.18
N LYS A 356 11.29 6.69 -20.00
CA LYS A 356 11.07 7.10 -21.40
C LYS A 356 10.47 5.98 -22.23
N GLY A 357 9.31 6.25 -22.83
CA GLY A 357 8.60 5.35 -23.75
C GLY A 357 7.69 4.33 -23.07
N ALA A 358 7.77 4.17 -21.74
CA ALA A 358 6.94 3.21 -21.02
C ALA A 358 5.50 3.70 -20.83
N THR A 359 4.55 2.78 -20.88
CA THR A 359 3.19 2.95 -20.36
C THR A 359 3.15 2.62 -18.86
N HIS A 360 1.97 2.69 -18.23
CA HIS A 360 1.80 2.33 -16.83
C HIS A 360 2.21 0.88 -16.54
N ILE A 361 1.63 -0.06 -17.26
CA ILE A 361 1.83 -1.50 -17.02
C ILE A 361 3.20 -1.98 -17.52
N GLN A 362 3.74 -1.39 -18.58
CA GLN A 362 5.06 -1.74 -19.06
C GLN A 362 6.17 -1.46 -18.04
N THR A 363 5.98 -0.50 -17.12
CA THR A 363 6.90 -0.28 -16.00
C THR A 363 6.96 -1.46 -15.03
N TYR A 364 6.01 -2.41 -15.09
CA TYR A 364 5.94 -3.54 -14.16
C TYR A 364 6.88 -4.67 -14.53
N TRP A 365 7.11 -4.89 -15.83
CA TRP A 365 7.69 -6.14 -16.29
C TRP A 365 8.63 -6.04 -17.48
N VAL A 366 8.54 -4.99 -18.32
CA VAL A 366 9.41 -4.86 -19.49
C VAL A 366 10.84 -4.59 -19.03
N PRO A 367 11.83 -5.47 -19.33
CA PRO A 367 13.14 -5.45 -18.68
C PRO A 367 13.87 -4.10 -18.77
N ASN A 368 13.80 -3.45 -19.94
CA ASN A 368 14.45 -2.15 -20.13
C ASN A 368 13.84 -1.07 -19.21
N TYR A 369 12.53 -1.05 -19.04
CA TYR A 369 11.85 -0.06 -18.20
C TYR A 369 12.03 -0.37 -16.71
N VAL A 370 11.99 -1.65 -16.34
CA VAL A 370 12.31 -2.10 -14.98
C VAL A 370 13.73 -1.72 -14.60
N ASN A 371 14.72 -1.93 -15.49
CA ASN A 371 16.11 -1.57 -15.23
C ASN A 371 16.27 -0.07 -15.02
N GLN A 372 15.65 0.79 -15.85
CA GLN A 372 15.68 2.24 -15.66
C GLN A 372 15.12 2.64 -14.29
N ALA A 373 14.00 2.05 -13.89
CA ALA A 373 13.39 2.31 -12.58
C ALA A 373 14.28 1.83 -11.43
N VAL A 374 14.84 0.62 -11.50
CA VAL A 374 15.72 0.04 -10.47
C VAL A 374 17.01 0.86 -10.33
N ASP A 375 17.62 1.29 -11.43
CA ASP A 375 18.83 2.11 -11.39
C ASP A 375 18.54 3.47 -10.74
N LYS A 376 17.39 4.07 -11.07
CA LYS A 376 16.94 5.32 -10.45
C LYS A 376 16.68 5.16 -8.95
N LEU A 377 15.97 4.10 -8.54
CA LEU A 377 15.72 3.77 -7.14
C LEU A 377 17.03 3.53 -6.38
N THR A 378 17.99 2.82 -7.00
CA THR A 378 19.30 2.53 -6.39
C THR A 378 20.06 3.83 -6.09
N GLY A 379 20.08 4.77 -7.04
CA GLY A 379 20.70 6.08 -6.83
C GLY A 379 19.98 6.91 -5.75
N PHE A 380 18.65 6.90 -5.78
CA PHE A 380 17.82 7.64 -4.81
C PHE A 380 17.99 7.10 -3.39
N TYR A 381 17.77 5.81 -3.17
CA TYR A 381 17.93 5.24 -1.83
C TYR A 381 19.37 5.22 -1.36
N GLY A 382 20.35 5.04 -2.26
CA GLY A 382 21.77 5.12 -1.90
C GLY A 382 22.22 6.50 -1.41
N LYS A 383 21.46 7.57 -1.78
CA LYS A 383 21.70 8.94 -1.28
C LYS A 383 21.02 9.17 0.08
N HIS A 384 19.89 8.50 0.36
CA HIS A 384 19.01 8.87 1.47
C HIS A 384 18.88 7.81 2.58
N LEU A 385 19.36 6.59 2.33
CA LEU A 385 19.41 5.48 3.29
C LEU A 385 20.86 5.01 3.50
#